data_88c609596629e862a475713c042f7e36
#
_entry.id   88c609596629e862a475713c042f7e36
#
_cell.length_a   1.000
_cell.length_b   1.000
_cell.length_c   1.000
_cell.angle_alpha   90.00
_cell.angle_beta   90.00
_cell.angle_gamma   90.00
#
_symmetry.space_group_name_H-M   'P 1'
#
loop_
_entity.id
_entity.type
_entity.pdbx_description
1 polymer ?
#
loop_
_entity_poly.entity_id
_entity_poly.type
_entity_poly.pdbx_seq_one_letter_code
_entity_poly.pdbx_strand_id
1 'polypeptide(L)'
;MYLDLDVILAELKADDWLASDVDLDAIEEPKTSVATGIELQYVMEDEWDRDRVVRAHQEIASKNIELVPLTSDALDAAADLRAQYTALNVFDGVHLGSAAVLDEPIISTDTLFPEIPEVEHLDPRDLE
;
A
#
# COMPACT_ATOMS: atom_id res chain seq x y z
N MET A 1 4.83 -9.34 2.40
CA MET A 1 3.62 -8.94 1.66
C MET A 1 3.55 -7.42 1.54
N TYR A 2 3.17 -6.94 0.38
CA TYR A 2 3.10 -5.49 0.12
C TYR A 2 1.77 -4.92 0.61
N LEU A 3 1.82 -3.84 1.40
CA LEU A 3 0.63 -3.21 1.97
C LEU A 3 0.25 -1.96 1.16
N ASP A 4 -1.00 -1.92 0.70
CA ASP A 4 -1.57 -0.72 0.10
C ASP A 4 -1.85 0.34 1.16
N LEU A 5 -2.10 1.58 0.74
CA LEU A 5 -2.32 2.70 1.65
C LEU A 5 -3.49 2.47 2.61
N ASP A 6 -4.58 1.83 2.17
CA ASP A 6 -5.74 1.58 3.04
C ASP A 6 -5.37 0.77 4.29
N VAL A 7 -4.49 -0.23 4.14
CA VAL A 7 -3.99 -1.04 5.25
C VAL A 7 -3.08 -0.22 6.16
N ILE A 8 -2.24 0.62 5.57
CA ILE A 8 -1.37 1.54 6.33
C ILE A 8 -2.21 2.53 7.15
N LEU A 9 -3.25 3.12 6.55
CA LEU A 9 -4.14 4.04 7.26
C LEU A 9 -4.86 3.35 8.42
N ALA A 10 -5.26 2.09 8.24
CA ALA A 10 -5.87 1.31 9.32
C ALA A 10 -4.94 1.16 10.53
N GLU A 11 -3.63 1.08 10.29
CA GLU A 11 -2.63 1.00 11.36
C GLU A 11 -2.31 2.35 11.99
N LEU A 12 -2.45 3.44 11.24
CA LEU A 12 -2.10 4.78 11.71
C LEU A 12 -3.27 5.54 12.36
N LYS A 13 -4.50 5.18 12.02
CA LYS A 13 -5.71 5.89 12.47
C LYS A 13 -6.63 4.93 13.19
N ALA A 14 -6.74 5.08 14.51
CA ALA A 14 -7.59 4.22 15.33
C ALA A 14 -9.09 4.33 14.98
N ASP A 15 -9.50 5.45 14.37
CA ASP A 15 -10.87 5.71 13.95
C ASP A 15 -11.12 5.32 12.47
N ASP A 16 -10.12 4.74 11.80
CA ASP A 16 -10.29 4.28 10.42
C ASP A 16 -11.29 3.13 10.36
N TRP A 17 -12.11 3.12 9.30
CA TRP A 17 -13.17 2.12 9.13
C TRP A 17 -12.66 0.67 9.13
N LEU A 18 -11.41 0.48 8.71
CA LEU A 18 -10.77 -0.82 8.57
C LEU A 18 -9.94 -1.22 9.80
N ALA A 19 -9.74 -0.31 10.75
CA ALA A 19 -8.75 -0.49 11.83
C ALA A 19 -9.00 -1.75 12.68
N SER A 20 -10.26 -2.10 12.95
CA SER A 20 -10.59 -3.27 13.77
C SER A 20 -10.51 -4.60 13.00
N ASP A 21 -10.41 -4.56 11.67
CA ASP A 21 -10.46 -5.73 10.81
C ASP A 21 -9.08 -6.12 10.26
N VAL A 22 -8.04 -5.36 10.61
CA VAL A 22 -6.66 -5.62 10.18
C VAL A 22 -5.85 -6.11 11.37
N ASP A 23 -5.25 -7.28 11.22
CA ASP A 23 -4.29 -7.84 12.16
C ASP A 23 -2.91 -7.88 11.50
N LEU A 24 -2.06 -6.92 11.86
CA LEU A 24 -0.72 -6.82 11.29
C LEU A 24 0.12 -8.06 11.60
N ASP A 25 -0.13 -8.72 12.75
CA ASP A 25 0.60 -9.93 13.12
C ASP A 25 0.26 -11.12 12.21
N ALA A 26 -0.87 -11.06 11.49
CA ALA A 26 -1.25 -12.08 10.51
C ALA A 26 -0.57 -11.87 9.15
N ILE A 27 0.17 -10.79 8.98
CA ILE A 27 0.83 -10.44 7.71
C ILE A 27 2.32 -10.77 7.80
N GLU A 28 2.78 -11.68 6.94
CA GLU A 28 4.20 -12.05 6.88
C GLU A 28 5.02 -10.98 6.18
N GLU A 29 6.14 -10.58 6.81
CA GLU A 29 7.10 -9.63 6.25
C GLU A 29 6.40 -8.39 5.66
N PRO A 30 5.63 -7.64 6.45
CA PRO A 30 4.88 -6.50 5.92
C PRO A 30 5.83 -5.42 5.40
N LYS A 31 5.55 -4.94 4.21
CA LYS A 31 6.34 -3.89 3.56
C LYS A 31 5.44 -2.97 2.76
N THR A 32 5.93 -1.77 2.51
CA THR A 32 5.31 -0.82 1.59
C THR A 32 6.42 0.00 0.94
N SER A 33 6.12 0.71 -0.13
CA SER A 33 7.13 1.52 -0.79
C SER A 33 7.06 2.99 -0.37
N VAL A 34 8.07 3.76 -0.76
CA VAL A 34 8.08 5.21 -0.58
C VAL A 34 6.91 5.88 -1.32
N ALA A 35 6.34 5.22 -2.33
CA ALA A 35 5.14 5.70 -3.02
C ALA A 35 3.95 5.83 -2.05
N THR A 36 3.82 4.94 -1.07
CA THR A 36 2.79 5.04 -0.03
C THR A 36 2.98 6.31 0.79
N GLY A 37 4.23 6.67 1.11
CA GLY A 37 4.51 7.91 1.83
C GLY A 37 4.09 9.15 1.03
N ILE A 38 4.27 9.12 -0.28
CA ILE A 38 3.86 10.21 -1.17
C ILE A 38 2.33 10.27 -1.24
N GLU A 39 1.68 9.14 -1.45
CA GLU A 39 0.22 9.05 -1.51
C GLU A 39 -0.42 9.49 -0.20
N LEU A 40 0.16 9.10 0.93
CA LEU A 40 -0.29 9.48 2.26
C LEU A 40 -0.33 11.00 2.41
N GLN A 41 0.72 11.70 1.97
CA GLN A 41 0.77 13.16 2.01
C GLN A 41 -0.33 13.77 1.14
N TYR A 42 -0.55 13.22 -0.04
CA TYR A 42 -1.60 13.69 -0.96
C TYR A 42 -3.00 13.49 -0.37
N VAL A 43 -3.28 12.30 0.17
CA VAL A 43 -4.61 11.96 0.72
C VAL A 43 -4.91 12.76 1.98
N MET A 44 -3.90 13.02 2.81
CA MET A 44 -4.06 13.65 4.12
C MET A 44 -3.69 15.13 4.13
N GLU A 45 -3.48 15.77 2.97
CA GLU A 45 -2.97 17.15 2.92
C GLU A 45 -3.88 18.17 3.60
N ASP A 46 -5.19 17.92 3.62
CA ASP A 46 -6.17 18.82 4.25
C ASP A 46 -6.40 18.52 5.74
N GLU A 47 -5.97 17.36 6.24
CA GLU A 47 -6.22 16.92 7.61
C GLU A 47 -4.97 16.93 8.50
N TRP A 48 -3.80 16.72 7.90
CA TRP A 48 -2.54 16.55 8.64
C TRP A 48 -1.56 17.67 8.35
N ASP A 49 -0.93 18.22 9.41
CA ASP A 49 0.19 19.12 9.26
C ASP A 49 1.49 18.34 8.99
N ARG A 50 2.58 19.08 8.72
CA ARG A 50 3.88 18.50 8.45
C ARG A 50 4.35 17.56 9.58
N ASP A 51 4.15 17.96 10.83
CA ASP A 51 4.63 17.18 11.97
C ASP A 51 3.87 15.85 12.08
N ARG A 52 2.58 15.83 11.77
CA ARG A 52 1.79 14.61 11.75
C ARG A 52 2.24 13.66 10.64
N VAL A 53 2.57 14.19 9.46
CA VAL A 53 3.10 13.40 8.34
C VAL A 53 4.43 12.74 8.72
N VAL A 54 5.33 13.51 9.33
CA VAL A 54 6.63 12.96 9.78
C VAL A 54 6.45 11.87 10.82
N ARG A 55 5.55 12.07 11.79
CA ARG A 55 5.23 11.04 12.78
C ARG A 55 4.64 9.78 12.14
N ALA A 56 3.82 9.95 11.12
CA ALA A 56 3.25 8.80 10.40
C ALA A 56 4.34 7.92 9.79
N HIS A 57 5.35 8.53 9.17
CA HIS A 57 6.49 7.78 8.62
C HIS A 57 7.24 7.03 9.73
N GLN A 58 7.42 7.65 10.90
CA GLN A 58 8.05 7.02 12.06
C GLN A 58 7.20 5.87 12.61
N GLU A 59 5.88 6.03 12.66
CA GLU A 59 4.97 4.99 13.11
C GLU A 59 5.01 3.76 12.21
N ILE A 60 5.07 3.95 10.90
CA ILE A 60 5.20 2.84 9.94
C ILE A 60 6.45 2.01 10.28
N ALA A 61 7.58 2.68 10.43
CA ALA A 61 8.83 2.01 10.78
C ALA A 61 8.74 1.30 12.15
N SER A 62 8.09 1.92 13.14
CA SER A 62 7.96 1.37 14.49
C SER A 62 7.10 0.11 14.56
N LYS A 63 6.25 -0.11 13.57
CA LYS A 63 5.40 -1.30 13.47
C LYS A 63 6.05 -2.45 12.71
N ASN A 64 7.35 -2.36 12.45
CA ASN A 64 8.12 -3.35 11.69
C ASN A 64 7.62 -3.52 10.24
N ILE A 65 7.05 -2.49 9.68
CA ILE A 65 6.71 -2.43 8.26
C ILE A 65 7.93 -1.88 7.52
N GLU A 66 8.52 -2.71 6.66
CA GLU A 66 9.67 -2.30 5.87
C GLU A 66 9.26 -1.27 4.83
N LEU A 67 9.98 -0.14 4.75
CA LEU A 67 9.79 0.86 3.71
C LEU A 67 10.79 0.59 2.59
N VAL A 68 10.32 0.08 1.46
CA VAL A 68 11.19 -0.25 0.33
C VAL A 68 11.28 0.92 -0.65
N PRO A 69 12.43 1.07 -1.35
CA PRO A 69 12.56 2.12 -2.34
C PRO A 69 11.66 1.88 -3.55
N LEU A 70 11.23 2.95 -4.19
CA LEU A 70 10.54 2.88 -5.47
C LEU A 70 11.61 2.82 -6.57
N THR A 71 11.66 1.70 -7.29
CA THR A 71 12.67 1.47 -8.32
C THR A 71 12.15 1.85 -9.71
N SER A 72 13.09 2.03 -10.66
CA SER A 72 12.71 2.24 -12.06
C SER A 72 12.00 1.02 -12.65
N ASP A 73 12.35 -0.19 -12.23
CA ASP A 73 11.65 -1.41 -12.66
C ASP A 73 10.19 -1.40 -12.21
N ALA A 74 9.91 -0.93 -11.00
CA ALA A 74 8.54 -0.78 -10.49
C ALA A 74 7.75 0.25 -11.30
N LEU A 75 8.39 1.37 -11.70
CA LEU A 75 7.75 2.37 -12.56
C LEU A 75 7.42 1.82 -13.94
N ASP A 76 8.31 1.04 -14.53
CA ASP A 76 8.09 0.40 -15.82
C ASP A 76 6.93 -0.61 -15.73
N ALA A 77 6.93 -1.45 -14.69
CA ALA A 77 5.84 -2.39 -14.44
C ALA A 77 4.51 -1.67 -14.23
N ALA A 78 4.51 -0.56 -13.51
CA ALA A 78 3.32 0.27 -13.30
C ALA A 78 2.77 0.80 -14.63
N ALA A 79 3.64 1.29 -15.51
CA ALA A 79 3.26 1.79 -16.82
C ALA A 79 2.64 0.70 -17.69
N ASP A 80 3.23 -0.50 -17.69
CA ASP A 80 2.71 -1.65 -18.43
C ASP A 80 1.32 -2.08 -17.93
N LEU A 81 1.15 -2.14 -16.61
CA LEU A 81 -0.14 -2.50 -16.01
C LEU A 81 -1.22 -1.46 -16.33
N ARG A 82 -0.89 -0.18 -16.26
CA ARG A 82 -1.84 0.90 -16.57
C ARG A 82 -2.21 0.94 -18.06
N ALA A 83 -1.29 0.57 -18.94
CA ALA A 83 -1.58 0.46 -20.36
C ALA A 83 -2.57 -0.67 -20.66
N GLN A 84 -2.48 -1.76 -19.90
CA GLN A 84 -3.33 -2.94 -20.06
C GLN A 84 -4.66 -2.80 -19.32
N TYR A 85 -4.65 -2.19 -18.13
CA TYR A 85 -5.81 -2.03 -17.26
C TYR A 85 -6.10 -0.55 -17.05
N THR A 86 -6.90 0.03 -17.93
CA THR A 86 -7.11 1.48 -18.01
C THR A 86 -7.86 2.08 -16.82
N ALA A 87 -8.50 1.24 -15.99
CA ALA A 87 -9.15 1.69 -14.76
C ALA A 87 -8.16 2.02 -13.63
N LEU A 88 -6.90 1.59 -13.74
CA LEU A 88 -5.88 1.87 -12.72
C LEU A 88 -5.43 3.33 -12.78
N ASN A 89 -5.45 4.02 -11.65
CA ASN A 89 -4.82 5.33 -11.55
C ASN A 89 -3.31 5.20 -11.33
N VAL A 90 -2.60 6.33 -11.20
CA VAL A 90 -1.14 6.35 -11.08
C VAL A 90 -0.69 5.58 -9.82
N PHE A 91 -1.31 5.83 -8.68
CA PHE A 91 -0.92 5.18 -7.44
C PHE A 91 -1.24 3.68 -7.45
N ASP A 92 -2.41 3.29 -7.96
CA ASP A 92 -2.75 1.87 -8.14
C ASP A 92 -1.67 1.15 -8.95
N GLY A 93 -1.28 1.73 -10.08
CA GLY A 93 -0.24 1.17 -10.95
C GLY A 93 1.09 1.03 -10.23
N VAL A 94 1.50 2.06 -9.48
CA VAL A 94 2.78 2.05 -8.76
C VAL A 94 2.79 0.99 -7.66
N HIS A 95 1.71 0.83 -6.91
CA HIS A 95 1.63 -0.19 -5.87
C HIS A 95 1.63 -1.60 -6.46
N LEU A 96 0.83 -1.84 -7.50
CA LEU A 96 0.81 -3.14 -8.17
C LEU A 96 2.15 -3.45 -8.84
N GLY A 97 2.76 -2.45 -9.49
CA GLY A 97 4.08 -2.59 -10.12
C GLY A 97 5.16 -2.90 -9.09
N SER A 98 5.13 -2.26 -7.94
CA SER A 98 6.06 -2.54 -6.84
C SER A 98 5.91 -3.96 -6.31
N ALA A 99 4.67 -4.41 -6.08
CA ALA A 99 4.40 -5.77 -5.62
C ALA A 99 4.86 -6.79 -6.66
N ALA A 100 4.64 -6.54 -7.95
CA ALA A 100 5.07 -7.43 -9.04
C ALA A 100 6.59 -7.58 -9.08
N VAL A 101 7.33 -6.48 -8.99
CA VAL A 101 8.79 -6.49 -9.02
C VAL A 101 9.37 -7.18 -7.79
N LEU A 102 8.74 -7.02 -6.64
CA LEU A 102 9.14 -7.69 -5.40
C LEU A 102 8.72 -9.17 -5.35
N ASP A 103 7.88 -9.60 -6.29
CA ASP A 103 7.26 -10.92 -6.30
C ASP A 103 6.51 -11.21 -4.99
N GLU A 104 5.73 -10.24 -4.55
CA GLU A 104 4.98 -10.29 -3.30
C GLU A 104 3.50 -10.09 -3.57
N PRO A 105 2.61 -10.74 -2.79
CA PRO A 105 1.19 -10.42 -2.86
C PRO A 105 0.93 -9.01 -2.33
N ILE A 106 -0.12 -8.37 -2.84
CA ILE A 106 -0.58 -7.08 -2.36
C ILE A 106 -1.77 -7.27 -1.42
N ILE A 107 -1.72 -6.61 -0.27
CA ILE A 107 -2.79 -6.59 0.73
C ILE A 107 -3.57 -5.29 0.57
N SER A 108 -4.84 -5.38 0.20
CA SER A 108 -5.69 -4.21 -0.09
C SER A 108 -7.16 -4.59 -0.05
N THR A 109 -8.03 -3.63 0.25
CA THR A 109 -9.48 -3.78 0.09
C THR A 109 -9.98 -3.34 -1.27
N ASP A 110 -9.12 -2.87 -2.16
CA ASP A 110 -9.51 -2.40 -3.49
C ASP A 110 -10.07 -3.56 -4.32
N THR A 111 -11.32 -3.41 -4.75
CA THR A 111 -12.03 -4.44 -5.51
C THR A 111 -11.55 -4.59 -6.95
N LEU A 112 -10.75 -3.65 -7.43
CA LEU A 112 -10.15 -3.72 -8.77
C LEU A 112 -8.94 -4.67 -8.81
N PHE A 113 -8.19 -4.77 -7.70
CA PHE A 113 -6.95 -5.54 -7.65
C PHE A 113 -7.13 -7.04 -7.89
N PRO A 114 -8.22 -7.69 -7.43
CA PRO A 114 -8.45 -9.10 -7.77
C PRO A 114 -8.57 -9.37 -9.27
N GLU A 115 -8.87 -8.34 -10.07
CA GLU A 115 -8.99 -8.44 -11.53
C GLU A 115 -7.65 -8.33 -12.25
N ILE A 116 -6.54 -8.16 -11.51
CA ILE A 116 -5.19 -8.00 -12.05
C ILE A 116 -4.40 -9.28 -11.76
N PRO A 117 -4.40 -10.29 -12.66
CA PRO A 117 -3.79 -11.60 -12.36
C PRO A 117 -2.26 -11.57 -12.24
N GLU A 118 -1.60 -10.52 -12.70
CA GLU A 118 -0.15 -10.36 -12.60
C GLU A 118 0.34 -10.23 -11.16
N VAL A 119 -0.54 -9.85 -10.23
CA VAL A 119 -0.22 -9.68 -8.81
C VAL A 119 -1.24 -10.43 -7.97
N GLU A 120 -0.77 -11.31 -7.10
CA GLU A 120 -1.66 -11.97 -6.13
C GLU A 120 -2.24 -10.92 -5.19
N HIS A 121 -3.56 -10.95 -4.98
CA HIS A 121 -4.28 -10.03 -4.11
C HIS A 121 -4.87 -10.77 -2.92
N LEU A 122 -4.70 -10.20 -1.73
CA LEU A 122 -5.30 -10.69 -0.48
C LEU A 122 -6.04 -9.54 0.19
N ASP A 123 -7.26 -9.78 0.62
CA ASP A 123 -8.02 -8.82 1.40
C ASP A 123 -7.59 -8.95 2.87
N PRO A 124 -7.21 -7.84 3.55
CA PRO A 124 -6.73 -7.91 4.94
C PRO A 124 -7.78 -8.44 5.91
N ARG A 125 -9.06 -8.33 5.58
CA ARG A 125 -10.15 -8.83 6.42
C ARG A 125 -10.24 -10.36 6.43
N ASP A 126 -9.66 -11.00 5.43
CA ASP A 126 -9.66 -12.47 5.28
C ASP A 126 -8.40 -13.14 5.87
N LEU A 127 -7.46 -12.36 6.37
CA LEU A 127 -6.23 -12.88 6.97
C LEU A 127 -6.46 -13.24 8.44
N GLU A 128 -5.89 -14.36 8.85
CA GLU A 128 -5.96 -14.86 10.23
C GLU A 128 -4.58 -15.00 10.86
#